data_d8b0b88fa025e90c205ec9b93b73af27
#
_entry.id   d8b0b88fa025e90c205ec9b93b73af27
#
_cell.length_a   1.000
_cell.length_b   1.000
_cell.length_c   1.000
_cell.angle_alpha   90.00
_cell.angle_beta   90.00
_cell.angle_gamma   90.00
#
_symmetry.space_group_name_H-M   'P 1'
#
loop_
_entity.id
_entity.type
_entity.pdbx_description
1 polymer ?
#
loop_
_entity_poly.entity_id
_entity_poly.type
_entity_poly.pdbx_seq_one_letter_code
_entity_poly.pdbx_strand_id
1 'polypeptide(L)'
;MLICRRYDILKIENLFVFMRGEVGEQMIKTLRIQNFRCFQDLLVKDLSPITLFGGRNNSGKSAILEAVFLNFGYRNPNIFFALAAGRNGNGNLQATPERIWDPLFFDFNQTNSFSFSVTRENNVKSLLSMEKVADENTSLDINAGTVTGILKQGYDPQFLDRHFYALQYTNSIGKHKVQGRFSFENTQIRHVSVSSKKTIEDFPFVKVSFYKNVYVVDNATIAEWVSKFILDGKKEMLLDVLRVFDSRILDITTIVENNLPYVYIILTDNVKMPITYMGDGINKMLQLLLLVLTSPNGIVLLDEIENGFHYSVYPKVLKTLYEAGLKMKCQLLITTHNLDILRQSALTMKELGQLSSLCYERVSASPKGRNTYAFSGDDLEAALNAELEVR
;
A
#
# COMPACT_ATOMS: atom_id res chain seq x y z
N MET A 1 -15.07 30.12 -21.80
CA MET A 1 -15.62 28.76 -21.77
C MET A 1 -14.43 27.80 -21.84
N LEU A 2 -13.72 27.63 -20.74
CA LEU A 2 -12.52 26.80 -20.61
C LEU A 2 -12.94 25.49 -19.97
N ILE A 3 -12.87 24.45 -20.77
CA ILE A 3 -13.18 23.08 -20.41
C ILE A 3 -12.13 22.63 -19.41
N CYS A 4 -12.56 22.43 -18.16
CA CYS A 4 -11.81 21.74 -17.14
C CYS A 4 -11.56 20.31 -17.64
N ARG A 5 -10.38 20.01 -18.18
CA ARG A 5 -9.95 18.62 -18.39
C ARG A 5 -9.85 17.98 -17.02
N ARG A 6 -10.81 17.11 -16.71
CA ARG A 6 -10.70 16.11 -15.63
C ARG A 6 -9.34 15.46 -15.78
N TYR A 7 -8.49 15.62 -14.78
CA TYR A 7 -7.36 14.73 -14.61
C TYR A 7 -7.95 13.33 -14.50
N ASP A 8 -7.57 12.46 -15.43
CA ASP A 8 -7.85 11.04 -15.34
C ASP A 8 -7.33 10.61 -13.96
N ILE A 9 -8.26 10.34 -13.05
CA ILE A 9 -7.99 9.72 -11.76
C ILE A 9 -7.14 8.51 -12.12
N LEU A 10 -5.91 8.49 -11.63
CA LEU A 10 -4.93 7.44 -11.84
C LEU A 10 -5.66 6.10 -11.83
N LYS A 11 -5.75 5.47 -13.01
CA LYS A 11 -6.30 4.12 -13.10
C LYS A 11 -5.45 3.25 -12.20
N ILE A 12 -6.00 2.86 -11.07
CA ILE A 12 -5.34 2.03 -10.06
C ILE A 12 -4.88 0.70 -10.68
N GLU A 13 -5.47 0.31 -11.82
CA GLU A 13 -5.01 -0.82 -12.64
C GLU A 13 -3.50 -0.82 -12.92
N ASN A 14 -2.87 0.36 -13.07
CA ASN A 14 -1.43 0.48 -13.25
C ASN A 14 -0.62 0.36 -11.94
N LEU A 15 -1.28 0.34 -10.78
CA LEU A 15 -0.65 0.06 -9.48
C LEU A 15 -0.53 -1.44 -9.19
N PHE A 16 -1.28 -2.27 -9.93
CA PHE A 16 -1.21 -3.72 -9.82
C PHE A 16 -0.27 -4.28 -10.89
N VAL A 17 1.00 -4.39 -10.57
CA VAL A 17 1.96 -5.01 -11.48
C VAL A 17 1.81 -6.52 -11.39
N PHE A 18 1.37 -7.15 -12.49
CA PHE A 18 1.27 -8.60 -12.61
C PHE A 18 2.58 -9.19 -13.15
N MET A 19 3.22 -10.07 -12.39
CA MET A 19 4.20 -11.01 -12.94
C MET A 19 4.05 -12.39 -12.28
N ARG A 20 4.39 -13.42 -13.05
CA ARG A 20 4.36 -14.82 -12.62
C ARG A 20 5.61 -15.13 -11.79
N GLY A 21 5.46 -15.57 -10.55
CA GLY A 21 6.52 -16.10 -9.70
C GLY A 21 6.05 -17.38 -9.02
N GLU A 22 6.97 -18.25 -8.67
CA GLU A 22 6.69 -19.52 -8.00
C GLU A 22 6.06 -19.34 -6.62
N VAL A 23 5.24 -20.31 -6.25
CA VAL A 23 4.31 -20.29 -5.11
C VAL A 23 5.07 -20.49 -3.79
N GLY A 24 4.86 -19.64 -2.81
CA GLY A 24 5.03 -19.97 -1.40
C GLY A 24 6.17 -19.29 -0.64
N GLU A 25 7.17 -18.65 -1.31
CA GLU A 25 8.41 -18.20 -0.64
C GLU A 25 8.57 -16.66 -0.55
N GLN A 26 7.46 -15.92 -0.59
CA GLN A 26 7.51 -14.47 -0.78
C GLN A 26 7.27 -13.65 0.48
N MET A 27 6.90 -14.29 1.60
CA MET A 27 6.63 -13.57 2.85
C MET A 27 7.86 -12.86 3.39
N ILE A 28 7.67 -11.63 3.83
CA ILE A 28 8.69 -10.86 4.53
C ILE A 28 8.83 -11.42 5.94
N LYS A 29 10.06 -11.72 6.36
CA LYS A 29 10.40 -12.06 7.76
C LYS A 29 11.01 -10.90 8.50
N THR A 30 11.80 -10.09 7.80
CA THR A 30 12.50 -8.94 8.40
C THR A 30 12.46 -7.77 7.44
N LEU A 31 12.18 -6.59 7.98
CA LEU A 31 12.20 -5.32 7.26
C LEU A 31 13.06 -4.31 8.03
N ARG A 32 14.08 -3.75 7.39
CA ARG A 32 14.80 -2.59 7.92
C ARG A 32 14.52 -1.39 7.05
N ILE A 33 14.18 -0.28 7.67
CA ILE A 33 13.85 0.99 7.04
C ILE A 33 14.87 2.01 7.52
N GLN A 34 15.59 2.68 6.60
CA GLN A 34 16.59 3.69 6.93
C GLN A 34 16.33 4.99 6.20
N ASN A 35 16.44 6.11 6.90
CA ASN A 35 16.27 7.48 6.42
C ASN A 35 14.96 7.73 5.63
N PHE A 36 13.88 7.03 6.00
CA PHE A 36 12.60 7.12 5.29
C PHE A 36 11.50 7.69 6.21
N ARG A 37 10.82 8.72 5.75
CA ARG A 37 9.72 9.37 6.48
C ARG A 37 10.13 9.79 7.90
N CYS A 38 9.54 9.13 8.89
CA CYS A 38 9.81 9.39 10.29
C CYS A 38 10.86 8.44 10.90
N PHE A 39 11.47 7.57 10.09
CA PHE A 39 12.43 6.58 10.55
C PHE A 39 13.85 6.95 10.12
N GLN A 40 14.73 7.21 11.09
CA GLN A 40 16.16 7.27 10.86
C GLN A 40 16.72 5.86 10.63
N ASP A 41 16.36 4.93 11.51
CA ASP A 41 16.65 3.49 11.39
C ASP A 41 15.59 2.72 12.19
N LEU A 42 14.88 1.83 11.52
CA LEU A 42 13.90 0.95 12.14
C LEU A 42 14.13 -0.47 11.65
N LEU A 43 14.18 -1.42 12.57
CA LEU A 43 14.26 -2.84 12.28
C LEU A 43 13.03 -3.55 12.83
N VAL A 44 12.24 -4.11 11.93
CA VAL A 44 11.09 -4.97 12.23
C VAL A 44 11.49 -6.42 11.96
N LYS A 45 11.28 -7.31 12.93
CA LYS A 45 11.64 -8.72 12.85
C LYS A 45 10.42 -9.61 13.03
N ASP A 46 10.58 -10.87 12.68
CA ASP A 46 9.63 -11.95 12.98
C ASP A 46 8.21 -11.70 12.43
N LEU A 47 8.12 -11.01 11.28
CA LEU A 47 6.85 -10.80 10.59
C LEU A 47 6.21 -12.16 10.24
N SER A 48 4.94 -12.29 10.57
CA SER A 48 4.11 -13.48 10.38
C SER A 48 3.15 -13.33 9.20
N PRO A 49 2.46 -14.39 8.77
CA PRO A 49 1.43 -14.31 7.73
C PRO A 49 0.39 -13.20 7.98
N ILE A 50 0.02 -13.01 9.26
CA ILE A 50 -0.83 -11.90 9.68
C ILE A 50 -0.05 -11.09 10.72
N THR A 51 0.29 -9.85 10.37
CA THR A 51 1.03 -8.95 11.26
C THR A 51 0.23 -7.68 11.50
N LEU A 52 -0.01 -7.37 12.76
CA LEU A 52 -0.65 -6.14 13.21
C LEU A 52 0.41 -5.15 13.67
N PHE A 53 0.35 -3.92 13.17
CA PHE A 53 1.14 -2.79 13.67
C PHE A 53 0.25 -1.88 14.51
N GLY A 54 0.48 -1.87 15.82
CA GLY A 54 -0.22 -0.99 16.73
C GLY A 54 0.68 0.09 17.34
N GLY A 55 0.10 0.94 18.17
CA GLY A 55 0.80 2.04 18.83
C GLY A 55 0.09 3.37 18.70
N ARG A 56 0.60 4.39 19.41
CA ARG A 56 0.01 5.74 19.41
C ARG A 56 -0.06 6.35 18.02
N ASN A 57 -0.94 7.35 17.86
CA ASN A 57 -0.99 8.12 16.61
C ASN A 57 0.38 8.78 16.35
N ASN A 58 0.73 8.92 15.08
CA ASN A 58 2.02 9.47 14.63
C ASN A 58 3.27 8.65 15.05
N SER A 59 3.12 7.39 15.47
CA SER A 59 4.26 6.51 15.75
C SER A 59 4.98 6.03 14.48
N GLY A 60 4.33 6.08 13.31
CA GLY A 60 4.91 5.69 12.04
C GLY A 60 4.28 4.42 11.41
N LYS A 61 3.19 3.88 11.97
CA LYS A 61 2.55 2.66 11.46
C LYS A 61 2.31 2.67 9.95
N SER A 62 1.62 3.70 9.44
CA SER A 62 1.37 3.85 7.99
C SER A 62 2.66 3.99 7.19
N ALA A 63 3.71 4.59 7.75
CA ALA A 63 5.00 4.73 7.07
C ALA A 63 5.72 3.38 6.90
N ILE A 64 5.50 2.40 7.79
CA ILE A 64 5.97 1.01 7.61
C ILE A 64 5.28 0.38 6.40
N LEU A 65 3.96 0.52 6.27
CA LEU A 65 3.23 0.01 5.11
C LEU A 65 3.67 0.72 3.81
N GLU A 66 3.86 2.05 3.85
CA GLU A 66 4.36 2.83 2.72
C GLU A 66 5.76 2.36 2.29
N ALA A 67 6.65 2.00 3.24
CA ALA A 67 7.97 1.46 2.93
C ALA A 67 7.89 0.11 2.21
N VAL A 68 7.01 -0.80 2.69
CA VAL A 68 6.77 -2.09 2.01
C VAL A 68 6.18 -1.84 0.62
N PHE A 69 5.19 -0.97 0.49
CA PHE A 69 4.56 -0.65 -0.78
C PHE A 69 5.57 -0.12 -1.79
N LEU A 70 6.41 0.84 -1.39
CA LEU A 70 7.46 1.41 -2.25
C LEU A 70 8.54 0.37 -2.59
N ASN A 71 8.97 -0.44 -1.62
CA ASN A 71 10.02 -1.44 -1.84
C ASN A 71 9.67 -2.44 -2.94
N PHE A 72 8.42 -2.87 -3.02
CA PHE A 72 7.99 -3.85 -4.02
C PHE A 72 7.39 -3.20 -5.27
N GLY A 73 6.80 -2.02 -5.14
CA GLY A 73 6.12 -1.32 -6.23
C GLY A 73 6.96 -0.26 -6.95
N TYR A 74 8.22 -0.04 -6.56
CA TYR A 74 9.06 1.08 -7.04
C TYR A 74 9.17 1.19 -8.57
N ARG A 75 9.01 0.09 -9.31
CA ARG A 75 9.08 0.09 -10.78
C ARG A 75 7.95 0.88 -11.44
N ASN A 76 6.84 1.06 -10.74
CA ASN A 76 5.72 1.86 -11.22
C ASN A 76 5.87 3.31 -10.70
N PRO A 77 6.16 4.29 -11.57
CA PRO A 77 6.35 5.69 -11.15
C PRO A 77 5.09 6.30 -10.49
N ASN A 78 3.90 5.75 -10.79
CA ASN A 78 2.65 6.22 -10.19
C ASN A 78 2.57 5.97 -8.67
N ILE A 79 3.42 5.09 -8.13
CA ILE A 79 3.48 4.84 -6.68
C ILE A 79 3.83 6.10 -5.89
N PHE A 80 4.67 6.96 -6.44
CA PHE A 80 5.06 8.22 -5.79
C PHE A 80 3.86 9.17 -5.67
N PHE A 81 3.03 9.27 -6.73
CA PHE A 81 1.80 10.05 -6.68
C PHE A 81 0.80 9.47 -5.68
N ALA A 82 0.67 8.15 -5.66
CA ALA A 82 -0.18 7.47 -4.70
C ALA A 82 0.27 7.79 -3.25
N LEU A 83 1.55 7.63 -2.93
CA LEU A 83 2.09 7.95 -1.60
C LEU A 83 1.92 9.43 -1.21
N ALA A 84 2.01 10.35 -2.16
CA ALA A 84 1.81 11.77 -1.92
C ALA A 84 0.33 12.14 -1.76
N ALA A 85 -0.57 11.62 -2.60
CA ALA A 85 -2.01 11.85 -2.54
C ALA A 85 -2.59 11.44 -1.18
N GLY A 86 -2.14 10.32 -0.64
CA GLY A 86 -2.55 9.83 0.67
C GLY A 86 -2.25 10.75 1.85
N ARG A 87 -1.49 11.83 1.66
CA ARG A 87 -1.11 12.77 2.72
C ARG A 87 -1.60 14.20 2.51
N ASN A 88 -1.90 14.56 1.28
CA ASN A 88 -2.24 15.96 0.93
C ASN A 88 -3.75 16.24 0.83
N GLY A 89 -4.59 15.25 1.12
CA GLY A 89 -6.04 15.39 0.97
C GLY A 89 -6.49 15.57 -0.48
N ASN A 90 -7.76 15.86 -0.70
CA ASN A 90 -8.38 16.01 -2.03
C ASN A 90 -8.01 17.31 -2.78
N GLY A 91 -6.90 17.95 -2.43
CA GLY A 91 -6.42 19.16 -3.11
C GLY A 91 -5.70 18.84 -4.41
N ASN A 92 -5.76 19.76 -5.39
CA ASN A 92 -4.97 19.71 -6.61
C ASN A 92 -3.48 19.63 -6.25
N LEU A 93 -2.90 18.43 -6.30
CA LEU A 93 -1.47 18.25 -6.11
C LEU A 93 -0.77 18.87 -7.32
N GLN A 94 -0.10 20.01 -7.11
CA GLN A 94 0.94 20.40 -8.04
C GLN A 94 2.05 19.37 -7.93
N ALA A 95 2.19 18.54 -8.97
CA ALA A 95 3.20 17.49 -9.02
C ALA A 95 4.58 18.13 -9.24
N THR A 96 5.29 18.38 -8.15
CA THR A 96 6.69 18.83 -8.18
C THR A 96 7.55 17.85 -7.38
N PRO A 97 8.86 17.73 -7.71
CA PRO A 97 9.78 16.85 -6.98
C PRO A 97 9.73 17.07 -5.47
N GLU A 98 9.70 18.33 -5.02
CA GLU A 98 9.70 18.69 -3.59
C GLU A 98 8.46 18.18 -2.87
N ARG A 99 7.31 18.20 -3.52
CA ARG A 99 6.05 17.74 -2.92
C ARG A 99 5.91 16.22 -2.94
N ILE A 100 6.53 15.57 -3.92
CA ILE A 100 6.37 14.13 -4.15
C ILE A 100 7.51 13.35 -3.47
N TRP A 101 8.76 13.78 -3.61
CA TRP A 101 9.92 13.01 -3.18
C TRP A 101 10.55 13.48 -1.87
N ASP A 102 10.62 14.79 -1.60
CA ASP A 102 11.25 15.30 -0.38
C ASP A 102 10.62 14.73 0.89
N PRO A 103 9.28 14.58 0.97
CA PRO A 103 8.66 13.98 2.14
C PRO A 103 8.99 12.49 2.34
N LEU A 104 9.64 11.82 1.40
CA LEU A 104 10.08 10.43 1.57
C LEU A 104 11.33 10.34 2.45
N PHE A 105 12.15 11.38 2.49
CA PHE A 105 13.39 11.41 3.27
C PHE A 105 13.12 11.73 4.74
N PHE A 106 13.91 11.12 5.63
CA PHE A 106 13.86 11.41 7.06
C PHE A 106 14.19 12.87 7.33
N ASP A 107 13.33 13.55 8.11
CA ASP A 107 13.43 14.99 8.41
C ASP A 107 13.60 15.88 7.15
N PHE A 108 13.07 15.44 6.01
CA PHE A 108 13.24 16.09 4.70
C PHE A 108 14.70 16.27 4.28
N ASN A 109 15.62 15.52 4.92
CA ASN A 109 17.05 15.61 4.64
C ASN A 109 17.42 14.70 3.45
N GLN A 110 17.59 15.29 2.29
CA GLN A 110 17.89 14.64 1.02
C GLN A 110 19.39 14.40 0.79
N THR A 111 20.26 14.74 1.75
CA THR A 111 21.72 14.52 1.62
C THR A 111 22.08 13.04 1.75
N ASN A 112 21.21 12.26 2.41
CA ASN A 112 21.38 10.83 2.62
C ASN A 112 20.38 10.05 1.77
N SER A 113 20.80 8.91 1.24
CA SER A 113 19.87 7.96 0.63
C SER A 113 18.93 7.38 1.69
N PHE A 114 17.69 7.06 1.29
CA PHE A 114 16.85 6.17 2.09
C PHE A 114 16.89 4.75 1.53
N SER A 115 16.69 3.76 2.39
CA SER A 115 16.76 2.38 1.96
C SER A 115 15.81 1.44 2.71
N PHE A 116 15.47 0.34 2.03
CA PHE A 116 14.69 -0.76 2.57
C PHE A 116 15.44 -2.06 2.38
N SER A 117 15.76 -2.74 3.48
CA SER A 117 16.37 -4.07 3.45
C SER A 117 15.32 -5.10 3.88
N VAL A 118 15.04 -6.06 3.01
CA VAL A 118 14.03 -7.08 3.25
C VAL A 118 14.68 -8.46 3.23
N THR A 119 14.39 -9.28 4.26
CA THR A 119 14.69 -10.71 4.24
C THR A 119 13.38 -11.47 4.16
N ARG A 120 13.28 -12.38 3.19
CA ARG A 120 12.11 -13.25 2.97
C ARG A 120 12.25 -14.58 3.69
N GLU A 121 11.17 -15.35 3.73
CA GLU A 121 11.13 -16.67 4.37
C GLU A 121 12.18 -17.65 3.82
N ASN A 122 12.45 -17.61 2.51
CA ASN A 122 13.49 -18.41 1.84
C ASN A 122 14.92 -17.83 2.04
N ASN A 123 15.13 -16.93 2.99
CA ASN A 123 16.39 -16.23 3.25
C ASN A 123 16.92 -15.37 2.09
N VAL A 124 16.13 -15.13 1.07
CA VAL A 124 16.49 -14.16 0.03
C VAL A 124 16.47 -12.76 0.62
N LYS A 125 17.61 -12.08 0.48
CA LYS A 125 17.78 -10.69 0.92
C LYS A 125 17.70 -9.75 -0.27
N SER A 126 16.97 -8.67 -0.12
CA SER A 126 16.93 -7.56 -1.08
C SER A 126 17.20 -6.24 -0.38
N LEU A 127 17.83 -5.33 -1.11
CA LEU A 127 18.09 -3.97 -0.67
C LEU A 127 17.69 -3.00 -1.78
N LEU A 128 16.69 -2.20 -1.53
CA LEU A 128 16.33 -1.05 -2.37
C LEU A 128 16.87 0.23 -1.70
N SER A 129 17.70 0.98 -2.41
CA SER A 129 18.17 2.29 -1.98
C SER A 129 17.78 3.35 -2.99
N MET A 130 17.40 4.52 -2.52
CA MET A 130 17.04 5.67 -3.35
C MET A 130 17.75 6.93 -2.86
N GLU A 131 18.26 7.72 -3.79
CA GLU A 131 19.00 8.94 -3.50
C GLU A 131 18.65 10.06 -4.48
N LYS A 132 18.77 11.29 -4.03
CA LYS A 132 18.63 12.48 -4.85
C LYS A 132 19.91 12.64 -5.69
N VAL A 133 19.76 12.84 -6.99
CA VAL A 133 20.86 13.14 -7.91
C VAL A 133 20.49 14.32 -8.80
N ALA A 134 21.50 15.07 -9.27
CA ALA A 134 21.26 16.10 -10.28
C ALA A 134 20.65 15.46 -11.54
N ASP A 135 19.64 16.08 -12.10
CA ASP A 135 19.05 15.59 -13.36
C ASP A 135 19.75 16.22 -14.55
N GLU A 136 20.80 15.56 -15.04
CA GLU A 136 21.59 15.99 -16.19
C GLU A 136 20.78 16.05 -17.49
N ASN A 137 19.62 15.38 -17.58
CA ASN A 137 18.75 15.42 -18.77
C ASN A 137 17.73 16.55 -18.73
N THR A 138 17.59 17.26 -17.65
CA THR A 138 17.05 18.60 -17.63
C THR A 138 18.12 19.60 -18.11
N SER A 139 18.93 19.26 -19.12
CA SER A 139 19.49 20.27 -19.99
C SER A 139 18.27 21.03 -20.52
N LEU A 140 17.97 22.09 -19.81
CA LEU A 140 17.05 23.11 -20.24
C LEU A 140 17.46 23.37 -21.67
N ASP A 141 16.58 23.11 -22.60
CA ASP A 141 16.77 23.51 -23.97
C ASP A 141 16.85 25.05 -23.93
N ILE A 142 18.07 25.54 -23.75
CA ILE A 142 18.40 26.98 -23.59
C ILE A 142 17.84 27.77 -24.75
N ASN A 143 17.54 27.09 -25.86
CA ASN A 143 16.92 27.64 -27.06
C ASN A 143 15.39 27.81 -26.97
N ALA A 144 14.73 27.25 -25.98
CA ALA A 144 13.27 27.27 -25.86
C ALA A 144 12.71 28.44 -25.05
N GLY A 145 13.38 29.57 -24.93
CA GLY A 145 12.85 30.82 -24.38
C GLY A 145 12.42 30.82 -22.90
N THR A 146 12.09 29.68 -22.32
CA THR A 146 11.52 29.52 -20.98
C THR A 146 12.57 29.73 -19.88
N VAL A 147 13.80 29.27 -20.10
CA VAL A 147 14.92 29.45 -19.14
C VAL A 147 15.44 30.87 -19.14
N THR A 148 15.48 31.50 -20.31
CA THR A 148 15.84 32.92 -20.42
C THR A 148 14.89 33.81 -19.64
N GLY A 149 13.63 33.41 -19.51
CA GLY A 149 12.62 34.05 -18.66
C GLY A 149 12.92 33.88 -17.17
N ILE A 150 13.29 32.69 -16.75
CA ILE A 150 13.60 32.38 -15.35
C ILE A 150 14.90 33.07 -14.90
N LEU A 151 15.96 32.99 -15.70
CA LEU A 151 17.25 33.64 -15.40
C LEU A 151 17.15 35.18 -15.44
N LYS A 152 16.28 35.75 -16.30
CA LYS A 152 16.04 37.22 -16.34
C LYS A 152 15.25 37.74 -15.12
N GLN A 153 14.56 36.85 -14.37
CA GLN A 153 13.87 37.24 -13.13
C GLN A 153 14.74 37.15 -11.87
N GLY A 154 16.09 36.92 -12.02
CA GLY A 154 17.01 36.96 -10.89
C GLY A 154 16.83 35.82 -9.88
N TYR A 155 16.39 34.67 -10.33
CA TYR A 155 16.30 33.48 -9.47
C TYR A 155 17.69 32.98 -9.07
N ASP A 156 17.82 32.66 -7.77
CA ASP A 156 19.01 32.08 -7.17
C ASP A 156 19.38 30.74 -7.87
N PRO A 157 20.66 30.49 -8.23
CA PRO A 157 21.09 29.17 -8.70
C PRO A 157 20.66 27.99 -7.81
N GLN A 158 20.56 28.21 -6.49
CA GLN A 158 20.02 27.22 -5.56
C GLN A 158 18.53 26.86 -5.81
N PHE A 159 17.78 27.74 -6.51
CA PHE A 159 16.42 27.45 -6.91
C PHE A 159 16.36 26.41 -8.02
N LEU A 160 17.28 26.44 -8.96
CA LEU A 160 17.40 25.46 -10.04
C LEU A 160 17.78 24.07 -9.48
N ASP A 161 18.70 24.01 -8.53
CA ASP A 161 19.09 22.78 -7.84
C ASP A 161 17.96 22.14 -7.02
N ARG A 162 17.00 22.93 -6.55
CA ARG A 162 15.87 22.44 -5.78
C ARG A 162 14.76 21.85 -6.64
N HIS A 163 14.58 22.33 -7.87
CA HIS A 163 13.42 21.99 -8.70
C HIS A 163 13.73 20.97 -9.80
N PHE A 164 15.01 20.73 -10.11
CA PHE A 164 15.44 19.85 -11.19
C PHE A 164 16.39 18.76 -10.69
N TYR A 165 15.81 17.79 -10.01
CA TYR A 165 16.56 16.61 -9.60
C TYR A 165 15.80 15.32 -9.94
N ALA A 166 16.55 14.23 -10.08
CA ALA A 166 16.06 12.89 -10.27
C ALA A 166 16.19 12.09 -8.98
N LEU A 167 15.35 11.11 -8.82
CA LEU A 167 15.47 10.11 -7.77
C LEU A 167 16.11 8.85 -8.37
N GLN A 168 17.38 8.62 -8.09
CA GLN A 168 18.10 7.43 -8.52
C GLN A 168 17.83 6.28 -7.56
N TYR A 169 17.63 5.08 -8.10
CA TYR A 169 17.50 3.88 -7.28
C TYR A 169 18.53 2.82 -7.64
N THR A 170 18.89 2.05 -6.63
CA THR A 170 19.62 0.79 -6.74
C THR A 170 18.82 -0.29 -6.03
N ASN A 171 18.48 -1.36 -6.73
CA ASN A 171 17.90 -2.55 -6.11
C ASN A 171 18.83 -3.74 -6.29
N SER A 172 19.15 -4.40 -5.18
CA SER A 172 20.00 -5.59 -5.14
C SER A 172 19.24 -6.75 -4.55
N ILE A 173 19.26 -7.91 -5.25
CA ILE A 173 18.66 -9.17 -4.77
C ILE A 173 19.71 -10.26 -4.96
N GLY A 174 20.26 -10.78 -3.86
CA GLY A 174 21.39 -11.70 -3.90
C GLY A 174 22.59 -11.08 -4.64
N LYS A 175 23.01 -11.70 -5.74
CA LYS A 175 24.13 -11.22 -6.60
C LYS A 175 23.68 -10.27 -7.73
N HIS A 176 22.38 -10.06 -7.88
CA HIS A 176 21.85 -9.26 -8.97
C HIS A 176 21.62 -7.82 -8.52
N LYS A 177 21.97 -6.86 -9.36
CA LYS A 177 21.81 -5.43 -9.11
C LYS A 177 21.15 -4.77 -10.32
N VAL A 178 20.14 -3.96 -10.06
CA VAL A 178 19.45 -3.13 -11.04
C VAL A 178 19.51 -1.68 -10.59
N GLN A 179 19.76 -0.78 -11.52
CA GLN A 179 19.79 0.65 -11.29
C GLN A 179 18.90 1.36 -12.30
N GLY A 180 18.31 2.45 -11.87
CA GLY A 180 17.53 3.32 -12.72
C GLY A 180 17.25 4.63 -12.02
N ARG A 181 16.51 5.50 -12.69
CA ARG A 181 16.14 6.79 -12.13
C ARG A 181 14.73 7.19 -12.53
N PHE A 182 14.15 8.05 -11.72
CA PHE A 182 12.89 8.73 -11.96
C PHE A 182 13.18 10.23 -12.12
N SER A 183 12.75 10.79 -13.22
CA SER A 183 12.83 12.22 -13.52
C SER A 183 11.44 12.80 -13.69
N PHE A 184 11.28 14.09 -13.39
CA PHE A 184 10.05 14.81 -13.69
C PHE A 184 10.12 15.39 -15.09
N GLU A 185 9.07 15.16 -15.89
CA GLU A 185 8.90 15.75 -17.21
C GLU A 185 7.44 16.20 -17.35
N ASN A 186 7.22 17.50 -17.48
CA ASN A 186 5.86 18.07 -17.65
C ASN A 186 4.80 17.53 -16.66
N THR A 187 5.08 17.55 -15.36
CA THR A 187 4.23 17.03 -14.27
C THR A 187 4.05 15.50 -14.23
N GLN A 188 4.73 14.77 -15.08
CA GLN A 188 4.75 13.29 -15.07
C GLN A 188 6.09 12.78 -14.55
N ILE A 189 6.08 11.60 -13.97
CA ILE A 189 7.32 10.93 -13.56
C ILE A 189 7.68 9.94 -14.67
N ARG A 190 8.85 10.17 -15.29
CA ARG A 190 9.44 9.26 -16.25
C ARG A 190 10.41 8.32 -15.54
N HIS A 191 10.33 7.04 -15.86
CA HIS A 191 11.25 6.01 -15.38
C HIS A 191 12.25 5.64 -16.48
N VAL A 192 13.55 5.73 -16.15
CA VAL A 192 14.63 5.31 -17.03
C VAL A 192 15.45 4.23 -16.33
N SER A 193 15.47 3.03 -16.90
CA SER A 193 16.34 1.95 -16.43
C SER A 193 17.76 2.15 -17.01
N VAL A 194 18.77 2.13 -16.15
CA VAL A 194 20.18 2.32 -16.52
C VAL A 194 20.92 0.97 -16.60
N SER A 195 20.24 -0.14 -16.28
CA SER A 195 20.91 -1.42 -16.12
C SER A 195 21.28 -2.10 -17.42
N SER A 196 22.52 -2.58 -17.45
CA SER A 196 23.12 -3.40 -18.50
C SER A 196 22.66 -4.85 -18.45
N LYS A 197 22.39 -5.47 -19.60
CA LYS A 197 22.48 -6.91 -19.95
C LYS A 197 21.62 -7.96 -19.26
N LYS A 198 20.90 -7.69 -18.14
CA LYS A 198 19.83 -8.57 -17.65
C LYS A 198 18.53 -7.79 -17.63
N THR A 199 17.52 -8.35 -18.24
CA THR A 199 16.19 -7.74 -18.31
C THR A 199 15.59 -7.69 -16.91
N ILE A 200 14.82 -6.64 -16.66
CA ILE A 200 14.04 -6.42 -15.44
C ILE A 200 13.15 -7.63 -15.08
N GLU A 201 12.93 -8.51 -16.06
CA GLU A 201 12.13 -9.74 -15.99
C GLU A 201 12.75 -10.85 -15.12
N ASP A 202 14.07 -10.80 -14.86
CA ASP A 202 14.79 -11.82 -14.07
C ASP A 202 14.59 -11.68 -12.54
N PHE A 203 13.89 -10.64 -12.06
CA PHE A 203 13.65 -10.45 -10.63
C PHE A 203 12.28 -11.01 -10.22
N PRO A 204 12.22 -11.90 -9.22
CA PRO A 204 10.96 -12.43 -8.74
C PRO A 204 10.07 -11.28 -8.27
N PHE A 205 8.90 -11.19 -8.87
CA PHE A 205 7.95 -10.15 -8.58
C PHE A 205 7.00 -10.58 -7.46
N VAL A 206 6.79 -9.68 -6.49
CA VAL A 206 5.80 -9.85 -5.43
C VAL A 206 4.66 -8.90 -5.68
N LYS A 207 3.44 -9.41 -5.82
CA LYS A 207 2.26 -8.55 -5.88
C LYS A 207 2.07 -7.92 -4.51
N VAL A 208 2.00 -6.58 -4.48
CA VAL A 208 1.65 -5.82 -3.28
C VAL A 208 0.39 -5.01 -3.56
N SER A 209 -0.62 -5.21 -2.74
CA SER A 209 -1.86 -4.45 -2.78
C SER A 209 -1.96 -3.60 -1.52
N PHE A 210 -2.36 -2.33 -1.66
CA PHE A 210 -2.43 -1.40 -0.54
C PHE A 210 -3.83 -0.79 -0.45
N TYR A 211 -4.50 -1.01 0.67
CA TYR A 211 -5.72 -0.32 1.04
C TYR A 211 -5.41 0.79 2.05
N LYS A 212 -5.74 2.02 1.69
CA LYS A 212 -5.69 3.17 2.57
C LYS A 212 -6.98 3.98 2.34
N ASN A 213 -7.58 4.53 3.41
CA ASN A 213 -8.86 5.24 3.29
C ASN A 213 -8.88 6.39 2.26
N VAL A 214 -7.72 6.87 1.87
CA VAL A 214 -7.55 7.90 0.83
C VAL A 214 -7.47 7.31 -0.59
N TYR A 215 -7.17 6.01 -0.71
CA TYR A 215 -7.14 5.32 -2.01
C TYR A 215 -8.46 4.58 -2.21
N VAL A 216 -9.42 5.26 -2.80
CA VAL A 216 -10.66 4.60 -3.21
C VAL A 216 -10.37 3.81 -4.48
N VAL A 217 -10.50 2.48 -4.39
CA VAL A 217 -10.51 1.64 -5.59
C VAL A 217 -11.69 2.11 -6.44
N ASP A 218 -11.45 2.46 -7.69
CA ASP A 218 -12.51 2.96 -8.55
C ASP A 218 -13.58 1.88 -8.83
N ASN A 219 -14.80 2.32 -9.10
CA ASN A 219 -15.93 1.42 -9.28
C ASN A 219 -15.73 0.46 -10.46
N ALA A 220 -14.99 0.87 -11.49
CA ALA A 220 -14.73 0.04 -12.66
C ALA A 220 -13.83 -1.16 -12.30
N THR A 221 -12.76 -0.91 -11.56
CA THR A 221 -11.87 -1.96 -11.05
C THR A 221 -12.60 -2.94 -10.12
N ILE A 222 -13.43 -2.42 -9.20
CA ILE A 222 -14.24 -3.27 -8.31
C ILE A 222 -15.20 -4.14 -9.15
N ALA A 223 -15.88 -3.55 -10.12
CA ALA A 223 -16.82 -4.25 -10.97
C ALA A 223 -16.13 -5.30 -11.86
N GLU A 224 -14.92 -5.03 -12.36
CA GLU A 224 -14.10 -6.00 -13.08
C GLU A 224 -13.77 -7.22 -12.20
N TRP A 225 -13.29 -6.99 -10.99
CA TRP A 225 -12.97 -8.08 -10.07
C TRP A 225 -14.22 -8.90 -9.71
N VAL A 226 -15.33 -8.24 -9.39
CA VAL A 226 -16.60 -8.93 -9.11
C VAL A 226 -17.04 -9.76 -10.32
N SER A 227 -16.98 -9.19 -11.54
CA SER A 227 -17.32 -9.90 -12.77
C SER A 227 -16.47 -11.15 -12.96
N LYS A 228 -15.16 -11.05 -12.70
CA LYS A 228 -14.22 -12.18 -12.78
C LYS A 228 -14.59 -13.27 -11.77
N PHE A 229 -14.89 -12.91 -10.51
CA PHE A 229 -15.34 -13.87 -9.50
C PHE A 229 -16.66 -14.55 -9.87
N ILE A 230 -17.57 -13.82 -10.50
CA ILE A 230 -18.84 -14.38 -11.02
C ILE A 230 -18.55 -15.39 -12.14
N LEU A 231 -17.72 -15.03 -13.11
CA LEU A 231 -17.33 -15.89 -14.24
C LEU A 231 -16.58 -17.15 -13.78
N ASP A 232 -15.74 -17.02 -12.74
CA ASP A 232 -15.02 -18.14 -12.13
C ASP A 232 -15.90 -19.05 -11.25
N GLY A 233 -17.20 -18.79 -11.17
CA GLY A 233 -18.14 -19.56 -10.34
C GLY A 233 -17.97 -19.35 -8.82
N LYS A 234 -17.28 -18.27 -8.41
CA LYS A 234 -16.97 -17.97 -6.99
C LYS A 234 -17.89 -16.91 -6.38
N LYS A 235 -19.03 -16.66 -7.00
CA LYS A 235 -20.00 -15.63 -6.60
C LYS A 235 -20.50 -15.82 -5.16
N GLU A 236 -20.84 -17.06 -4.77
CA GLU A 236 -21.34 -17.35 -3.43
C GLU A 236 -20.35 -16.97 -2.33
N MET A 237 -19.06 -17.11 -2.58
CA MET A 237 -18.03 -16.68 -1.61
C MET A 237 -18.10 -15.17 -1.30
N LEU A 238 -18.44 -14.34 -2.29
CA LEU A 238 -18.65 -12.91 -2.07
C LEU A 238 -19.98 -12.68 -1.33
N LEU A 239 -21.03 -13.39 -1.70
CA LEU A 239 -22.36 -13.27 -1.10
C LEU A 239 -22.35 -13.67 0.37
N ASP A 240 -21.70 -14.77 0.73
CA ASP A 240 -21.60 -15.24 2.11
C ASP A 240 -20.99 -14.18 3.03
N VAL A 241 -19.98 -13.48 2.54
CA VAL A 241 -19.36 -12.39 3.29
C VAL A 241 -20.28 -11.17 3.40
N LEU A 242 -20.92 -10.77 2.32
CA LEU A 242 -21.79 -9.59 2.31
C LEU A 242 -23.07 -9.83 3.15
N ARG A 243 -23.62 -11.03 3.16
CA ARG A 243 -24.77 -11.44 4.00
C ARG A 243 -24.48 -11.36 5.49
N VAL A 244 -23.21 -11.37 5.88
CA VAL A 244 -22.80 -11.13 7.27
C VAL A 244 -23.19 -9.71 7.73
N PHE A 245 -23.15 -8.74 6.82
CA PHE A 245 -23.50 -7.35 7.09
C PHE A 245 -24.99 -7.06 6.89
N ASP A 246 -25.58 -7.65 5.86
CA ASP A 246 -27.01 -7.54 5.59
C ASP A 246 -27.56 -8.86 5.04
N SER A 247 -28.31 -9.58 5.87
CA SER A 247 -28.92 -10.89 5.52
C SER A 247 -29.94 -10.82 4.38
N ARG A 248 -30.38 -9.61 4.01
CA ARG A 248 -31.31 -9.42 2.89
C ARG A 248 -30.60 -9.50 1.53
N ILE A 249 -29.28 -9.54 1.50
CA ILE A 249 -28.52 -9.63 0.24
C ILE A 249 -28.79 -10.99 -0.40
N LEU A 250 -29.52 -10.96 -1.50
CA LEU A 250 -29.83 -12.13 -2.31
C LEU A 250 -28.77 -12.42 -3.33
N ASP A 251 -28.33 -11.37 -4.06
CA ASP A 251 -27.42 -11.51 -5.18
C ASP A 251 -26.51 -10.29 -5.38
N ILE A 252 -25.40 -10.49 -6.12
CA ILE A 252 -24.44 -9.47 -6.56
C ILE A 252 -24.22 -9.61 -8.07
N THR A 253 -24.21 -8.50 -8.76
CA THR A 253 -23.98 -8.45 -10.21
C THR A 253 -23.26 -7.15 -10.61
N THR A 254 -22.85 -7.07 -11.86
CA THR A 254 -22.27 -5.86 -12.44
C THR A 254 -23.17 -5.35 -13.55
N ILE A 255 -23.42 -4.04 -13.56
CA ILE A 255 -24.26 -3.35 -14.54
C ILE A 255 -23.45 -2.20 -15.14
N VAL A 256 -23.55 -2.00 -16.44
CA VAL A 256 -22.92 -0.85 -17.12
C VAL A 256 -23.95 0.25 -17.28
N GLU A 257 -23.70 1.41 -16.68
CA GLU A 257 -24.51 2.61 -16.79
C GLU A 257 -23.64 3.76 -17.32
N ASN A 258 -24.10 4.44 -18.36
CA ASN A 258 -23.36 5.55 -18.99
C ASN A 258 -21.89 5.20 -19.34
N ASN A 259 -21.67 4.00 -19.85
CA ASN A 259 -20.34 3.43 -20.18
C ASN A 259 -19.41 3.20 -18.97
N LEU A 260 -19.93 3.22 -17.75
CA LEU A 260 -19.18 2.92 -16.54
C LEU A 260 -19.80 1.68 -15.87
N PRO A 261 -18.99 0.69 -15.48
CA PRO A 261 -19.46 -0.48 -14.76
C PRO A 261 -19.61 -0.18 -13.28
N TYR A 262 -20.70 -0.68 -12.68
CA TYR A 262 -21.02 -0.57 -11.26
C TYR A 262 -21.36 -1.93 -10.70
N VAL A 263 -21.06 -2.14 -9.43
CA VAL A 263 -21.51 -3.33 -8.68
C VAL A 263 -22.88 -3.05 -8.09
N TYR A 264 -23.84 -3.92 -8.38
CA TYR A 264 -25.20 -3.88 -7.88
C TYR A 264 -25.47 -5.03 -6.93
N ILE A 265 -26.16 -4.72 -5.87
CA ILE A 265 -26.72 -5.68 -4.91
C ILE A 265 -28.22 -5.85 -5.20
N ILE A 266 -28.70 -7.08 -5.14
CA ILE A 266 -30.11 -7.44 -5.24
C ILE A 266 -30.54 -7.94 -3.86
N LEU A 267 -31.57 -7.32 -3.30
CA LEU A 267 -32.13 -7.68 -2.00
C LEU A 267 -33.31 -8.63 -2.16
N THR A 268 -33.70 -9.31 -1.07
CA THR A 268 -34.78 -10.28 -1.03
C THR A 268 -36.15 -9.70 -1.39
N ASP A 269 -36.37 -8.40 -1.26
CA ASP A 269 -37.54 -7.63 -1.69
C ASP A 269 -37.46 -7.16 -3.15
N ASN A 270 -36.53 -7.71 -3.93
CA ASN A 270 -36.23 -7.34 -5.31
C ASN A 270 -35.74 -5.88 -5.53
N VAL A 271 -35.38 -5.17 -4.47
CA VAL A 271 -34.74 -3.89 -4.57
C VAL A 271 -33.33 -4.10 -5.15
N LYS A 272 -32.99 -3.33 -6.17
CA LYS A 272 -31.67 -3.34 -6.82
C LYS A 272 -31.02 -1.99 -6.61
N MET A 273 -29.82 -1.98 -6.08
CA MET A 273 -29.10 -0.73 -5.84
C MET A 273 -27.58 -0.91 -5.99
N PRO A 274 -26.85 0.14 -6.39
CA PRO A 274 -25.40 0.13 -6.32
C PRO A 274 -24.91 -0.15 -4.90
N ILE A 275 -23.85 -0.93 -4.75
CA ILE A 275 -23.30 -1.30 -3.44
C ILE A 275 -22.90 -0.08 -2.60
N THR A 276 -22.55 1.02 -3.27
CA THR A 276 -22.20 2.29 -2.63
C THR A 276 -23.34 2.90 -1.80
N TYR A 277 -24.60 2.49 -2.04
CA TYR A 277 -25.76 2.91 -1.24
C TYR A 277 -26.08 1.97 -0.07
N MET A 278 -25.40 0.82 0.03
CA MET A 278 -25.57 -0.14 1.14
C MET A 278 -24.87 0.29 2.45
N GLY A 279 -24.15 1.41 2.41
CA GLY A 279 -23.34 1.90 3.52
C GLY A 279 -21.85 1.57 3.39
N ASP A 280 -21.02 2.41 4.02
CA ASP A 280 -19.58 2.38 3.85
C ASP A 280 -18.95 1.06 4.29
N GLY A 281 -19.46 0.43 5.34
CA GLY A 281 -18.90 -0.82 5.88
C GLY A 281 -19.00 -2.00 4.90
N ILE A 282 -20.12 -2.16 4.19
CA ILE A 282 -20.31 -3.23 3.21
C ILE A 282 -19.42 -3.01 2.00
N ASN A 283 -19.39 -1.77 1.49
CA ASN A 283 -18.55 -1.41 0.36
C ASN A 283 -17.06 -1.61 0.69
N LYS A 284 -16.63 -1.15 1.87
CA LYS A 284 -15.26 -1.36 2.35
C LYS A 284 -14.94 -2.86 2.48
N MET A 285 -15.84 -3.65 3.07
CA MET A 285 -15.61 -5.09 3.22
C MET A 285 -15.43 -5.79 1.89
N LEU A 286 -16.25 -5.46 0.89
CA LEU A 286 -16.07 -6.00 -0.46
C LEU A 286 -14.71 -5.64 -1.03
N GLN A 287 -14.28 -4.38 -0.92
CA GLN A 287 -12.97 -3.94 -1.42
C GLN A 287 -11.83 -4.69 -0.73
N LEU A 288 -11.83 -4.78 0.60
CA LEU A 288 -10.79 -5.49 1.36
C LEU A 288 -10.73 -6.97 0.99
N LEU A 289 -11.88 -7.62 0.87
CA LEU A 289 -11.96 -9.03 0.49
C LEU A 289 -11.41 -9.24 -0.93
N LEU A 290 -11.83 -8.42 -1.88
CA LEU A 290 -11.35 -8.51 -3.27
C LEU A 290 -9.84 -8.28 -3.36
N LEU A 291 -9.27 -7.33 -2.60
CA LEU A 291 -7.83 -7.13 -2.55
C LEU A 291 -7.09 -8.38 -2.08
N VAL A 292 -7.58 -9.04 -1.03
CA VAL A 292 -6.99 -10.28 -0.53
C VAL A 292 -7.13 -11.39 -1.58
N LEU A 293 -8.34 -11.62 -2.09
CA LEU A 293 -8.64 -12.70 -3.03
C LEU A 293 -7.93 -12.55 -4.39
N THR A 294 -7.63 -11.33 -4.81
CA THR A 294 -6.88 -11.05 -6.05
C THR A 294 -5.37 -11.03 -5.86
N SER A 295 -4.87 -11.27 -4.64
CA SER A 295 -3.44 -11.22 -4.31
C SER A 295 -2.87 -12.56 -3.82
N PRO A 296 -3.11 -13.70 -4.52
CA PRO A 296 -2.57 -14.98 -4.09
C PRO A 296 -1.04 -14.93 -4.02
N ASN A 297 -0.46 -15.46 -2.94
CA ASN A 297 0.97 -15.45 -2.63
C ASN A 297 1.61 -14.03 -2.60
N GLY A 298 0.79 -12.98 -2.48
CA GLY A 298 1.24 -11.59 -2.44
C GLY A 298 1.27 -11.03 -1.03
N ILE A 299 1.42 -9.71 -0.95
CA ILE A 299 1.37 -8.93 0.28
C ILE A 299 0.19 -7.97 0.19
N VAL A 300 -0.66 -7.96 1.21
CA VAL A 300 -1.79 -7.02 1.31
C VAL A 300 -1.57 -6.11 2.51
N LEU A 301 -1.55 -4.83 2.24
CA LEU A 301 -1.33 -3.75 3.20
C LEU A 301 -2.67 -3.10 3.52
N LEU A 302 -3.06 -3.10 4.79
CA LEU A 302 -4.34 -2.54 5.24
C LEU A 302 -4.08 -1.46 6.29
N ASP A 303 -4.27 -0.20 5.91
CA ASP A 303 -4.06 0.93 6.81
C ASP A 303 -5.35 1.27 7.56
N GLU A 304 -5.28 1.35 8.90
CA GLU A 304 -6.38 1.68 9.79
C GLU A 304 -7.63 0.80 9.54
N ILE A 305 -7.48 -0.50 9.80
CA ILE A 305 -8.51 -1.52 9.47
C ILE A 305 -9.86 -1.20 10.12
N GLU A 306 -9.88 -0.60 11.30
CA GLU A 306 -11.08 -0.23 12.07
C GLU A 306 -11.94 0.83 11.41
N ASN A 307 -11.38 1.72 10.61
CA ASN A 307 -12.12 2.84 10.03
C ASN A 307 -13.27 2.36 9.15
N GLY A 308 -14.44 2.96 9.30
CA GLY A 308 -15.65 2.61 8.52
C GLY A 308 -16.39 1.36 8.98
N PHE A 309 -15.93 0.66 10.03
CA PHE A 309 -16.66 -0.46 10.64
C PHE A 309 -17.12 -0.11 12.04
N HIS A 310 -18.35 -0.50 12.37
CA HIS A 310 -18.81 -0.49 13.75
C HIS A 310 -18.17 -1.66 14.52
N TYR A 311 -17.82 -1.47 15.79
CA TYR A 311 -17.09 -2.46 16.59
C TYR A 311 -17.80 -3.84 16.64
N SER A 312 -19.12 -3.88 16.54
CA SER A 312 -19.90 -5.13 16.58
C SER A 312 -19.62 -6.08 15.41
N VAL A 313 -19.07 -5.57 14.31
CA VAL A 313 -18.74 -6.39 13.13
C VAL A 313 -17.28 -6.81 13.06
N TYR A 314 -16.41 -6.30 13.96
CA TYR A 314 -14.99 -6.64 13.96
C TYR A 314 -14.70 -8.14 13.93
N PRO A 315 -15.35 -8.98 14.77
CA PRO A 315 -15.08 -10.43 14.75
C PRO A 315 -15.30 -11.05 13.37
N LYS A 316 -16.37 -10.64 12.70
CA LYS A 316 -16.75 -11.15 11.36
C LYS A 316 -15.81 -10.64 10.27
N VAL A 317 -15.46 -9.34 10.29
CA VAL A 317 -14.52 -8.72 9.35
C VAL A 317 -13.16 -9.41 9.44
N LEU A 318 -12.60 -9.51 10.65
CA LEU A 318 -11.28 -10.08 10.88
C LEU A 318 -11.25 -11.57 10.51
N LYS A 319 -12.25 -12.34 10.93
CA LYS A 319 -12.36 -13.76 10.59
C LYS A 319 -12.34 -13.96 9.08
N THR A 320 -13.18 -13.23 8.35
CA THR A 320 -13.25 -13.33 6.89
C THR A 320 -11.93 -12.98 6.20
N LEU A 321 -11.29 -11.88 6.62
CA LEU A 321 -10.04 -11.44 6.02
C LEU A 321 -8.88 -12.40 6.33
N TYR A 322 -8.83 -12.94 7.55
CA TYR A 322 -7.76 -13.85 7.97
C TYR A 322 -7.89 -15.21 7.30
N GLU A 323 -9.11 -15.79 7.26
CA GLU A 323 -9.39 -17.02 6.50
C GLU A 323 -9.03 -16.86 5.01
N ALA A 324 -9.45 -15.74 4.40
CA ALA A 324 -9.11 -15.45 3.01
C ALA A 324 -7.60 -15.30 2.81
N GLY A 325 -6.91 -14.57 3.70
CA GLY A 325 -5.46 -14.37 3.65
C GLY A 325 -4.68 -15.68 3.75
N LEU A 326 -5.03 -16.51 4.73
CA LEU A 326 -4.42 -17.83 4.92
C LEU A 326 -4.69 -18.75 3.71
N LYS A 327 -5.92 -18.78 3.20
CA LYS A 327 -6.29 -19.56 2.03
C LYS A 327 -5.57 -19.13 0.76
N MET A 328 -5.42 -17.82 0.57
CA MET A 328 -4.68 -17.26 -0.58
C MET A 328 -3.16 -17.28 -0.37
N LYS A 329 -2.68 -17.72 0.80
CA LYS A 329 -1.26 -17.68 1.19
C LYS A 329 -0.66 -16.29 1.00
N CYS A 330 -1.43 -15.23 1.24
CA CYS A 330 -0.94 -13.87 1.19
C CYS A 330 -0.58 -13.37 2.59
N GLN A 331 0.45 -12.54 2.67
CA GLN A 331 0.84 -11.89 3.91
C GLN A 331 -0.02 -10.63 4.11
N LEU A 332 -0.70 -10.53 5.25
CA LEU A 332 -1.48 -9.36 5.64
C LEU A 332 -0.66 -8.52 6.62
N LEU A 333 -0.34 -7.29 6.23
CA LEU A 333 0.29 -6.30 7.10
C LEU A 333 -0.73 -5.19 7.38
N ILE A 334 -1.15 -5.08 8.63
CA ILE A 334 -2.34 -4.32 9.02
C ILE A 334 -1.96 -3.30 10.08
N THR A 335 -2.35 -2.03 9.91
CA THR A 335 -2.23 -1.05 11.01
C THR A 335 -3.54 -0.89 11.77
N THR A 336 -3.41 -0.65 13.06
CA THR A 336 -4.54 -0.32 13.93
C THR A 336 -4.10 0.58 15.09
N HIS A 337 -4.99 1.40 15.59
CA HIS A 337 -4.84 2.09 16.86
C HIS A 337 -5.87 1.64 17.90
N ASN A 338 -6.71 0.67 17.54
CA ASN A 338 -7.83 0.19 18.34
C ASN A 338 -7.47 -1.11 19.08
N LEU A 339 -7.62 -1.09 20.42
CA LEU A 339 -7.37 -2.25 21.26
C LEU A 339 -8.35 -3.40 20.99
N ASP A 340 -9.60 -3.07 20.62
CA ASP A 340 -10.59 -4.11 20.30
C ASP A 340 -10.21 -4.90 19.06
N ILE A 341 -9.57 -4.27 18.06
CA ILE A 341 -9.01 -4.99 16.92
C ILE A 341 -7.93 -5.98 17.37
N LEU A 342 -7.03 -5.59 18.27
CA LEU A 342 -6.01 -6.50 18.79
C LEU A 342 -6.63 -7.69 19.53
N ARG A 343 -7.60 -7.42 20.42
CA ARG A 343 -8.33 -8.46 21.17
C ARG A 343 -9.05 -9.43 20.23
N GLN A 344 -9.83 -8.88 19.30
CA GLN A 344 -10.59 -9.69 18.35
C GLN A 344 -9.68 -10.46 17.38
N SER A 345 -8.52 -9.91 17.02
CA SER A 345 -7.55 -10.62 16.20
C SER A 345 -6.97 -11.84 16.91
N ALA A 346 -6.55 -11.70 18.16
CA ALA A 346 -6.06 -12.82 18.96
C ALA A 346 -7.13 -13.90 19.14
N LEU A 347 -8.36 -13.51 19.51
CA LEU A 347 -9.50 -14.43 19.66
C LEU A 347 -9.80 -15.15 18.33
N THR A 348 -9.90 -14.42 17.23
CA THR A 348 -10.19 -14.98 15.91
C THR A 348 -9.12 -15.98 15.49
N MET A 349 -7.84 -15.65 15.63
CA MET A 349 -6.76 -16.55 15.24
C MET A 349 -6.65 -17.79 16.14
N LYS A 350 -7.04 -17.66 17.42
CA LYS A 350 -7.18 -18.79 18.33
C LYS A 350 -8.33 -19.72 17.90
N GLU A 351 -9.51 -19.16 17.57
CA GLU A 351 -10.65 -19.92 17.05
C GLU A 351 -10.31 -20.68 15.76
N LEU A 352 -9.48 -20.08 14.89
CA LEU A 352 -9.01 -20.71 13.67
C LEU A 352 -7.91 -21.75 13.89
N GLY A 353 -7.40 -21.90 15.12
CA GLY A 353 -6.25 -22.76 15.42
C GLY A 353 -4.95 -22.30 14.76
N GLN A 354 -4.82 -21.01 14.47
CA GLN A 354 -3.73 -20.40 13.70
C GLN A 354 -3.01 -19.27 14.48
N LEU A 355 -3.01 -19.32 15.81
CA LEU A 355 -2.45 -18.26 16.66
C LEU A 355 -0.97 -18.02 16.38
N SER A 356 -0.21 -19.07 16.04
CA SER A 356 1.19 -18.99 15.63
C SER A 356 1.43 -18.21 14.31
N SER A 357 0.40 -18.01 13.50
CA SER A 357 0.45 -17.22 12.28
C SER A 357 0.17 -15.73 12.51
N LEU A 358 -0.07 -15.31 13.77
CA LEU A 358 -0.28 -13.93 14.17
C LEU A 358 0.97 -13.36 14.84
N CYS A 359 1.32 -12.14 14.46
CA CYS A 359 2.31 -11.32 15.15
C CYS A 359 1.73 -9.92 15.38
N TYR A 360 2.06 -9.32 16.50
CA TYR A 360 1.76 -7.93 16.80
C TYR A 360 3.06 -7.15 17.04
N GLU A 361 3.25 -6.07 16.29
CA GLU A 361 4.37 -5.15 16.41
C GLU A 361 3.88 -3.83 17.02
N ARG A 362 4.27 -3.59 18.26
CA ARG A 362 4.03 -2.30 18.90
C ARG A 362 5.03 -1.27 18.41
N VAL A 363 4.56 -0.29 17.64
CA VAL A 363 5.38 0.82 17.15
C VAL A 363 5.42 1.93 18.18
N SER A 364 6.60 2.19 18.74
CA SER A 364 6.84 3.19 19.76
C SER A 364 7.68 4.35 19.23
N ALA A 365 7.31 5.57 19.60
CA ALA A 365 8.07 6.79 19.33
C ALA A 365 8.61 7.34 20.65
N SER A 366 9.91 7.60 20.71
CA SER A 366 10.61 8.19 21.85
C SER A 366 11.55 9.30 21.37
N PRO A 367 12.09 10.14 22.27
CA PRO A 367 13.12 11.12 21.92
C PRO A 367 14.40 10.49 21.33
N LYS A 368 14.63 9.19 21.61
CA LYS A 368 15.78 8.43 21.08
C LYS A 368 15.53 7.80 19.72
N GLY A 369 14.35 7.98 19.14
CA GLY A 369 13.96 7.40 17.86
C GLY A 369 12.70 6.52 17.96
N ARG A 370 12.43 5.78 16.89
CA ARG A 370 11.29 4.86 16.80
C ARG A 370 11.77 3.43 16.80
N ASN A 371 11.05 2.58 17.54
CA ASN A 371 11.35 1.16 17.66
C ASN A 371 10.06 0.34 17.55
N THR A 372 10.20 -0.95 17.25
CA THR A 372 9.12 -1.93 17.36
C THR A 372 9.44 -2.95 18.46
N TYR A 373 8.36 -3.47 19.05
CA TYR A 373 8.39 -4.56 20.02
C TYR A 373 7.43 -5.63 19.52
N ALA A 374 7.98 -6.80 19.21
CA ALA A 374 7.24 -7.93 18.70
C ALA A 374 6.57 -8.73 19.82
N PHE A 375 5.34 -9.12 19.59
CA PHE A 375 4.58 -10.07 20.38
C PHE A 375 4.14 -11.19 19.45
N SER A 376 4.46 -12.44 19.76
CA SER A 376 3.82 -13.58 19.10
C SER A 376 2.31 -13.59 19.39
N GLY A 377 1.56 -14.40 18.65
CA GLY A 377 0.12 -14.53 18.93
C GLY A 377 -0.15 -14.96 20.38
N ASP A 378 0.66 -15.88 20.91
CA ASP A 378 0.55 -16.36 22.30
C ASP A 378 0.92 -15.27 23.31
N ASP A 379 1.99 -14.50 23.05
CA ASP A 379 2.38 -13.38 23.91
C ASP A 379 1.32 -12.29 23.92
N LEU A 380 0.74 -11.98 22.75
CA LEU A 380 -0.34 -10.99 22.64
C LEU A 380 -1.57 -11.44 23.42
N GLU A 381 -1.99 -12.70 23.27
CA GLU A 381 -3.12 -13.24 24.01
C GLU A 381 -2.87 -13.17 25.51
N ALA A 382 -1.70 -13.61 25.99
CA ALA A 382 -1.33 -13.57 27.39
C ALA A 382 -1.32 -12.14 27.95
N ALA A 383 -0.75 -11.19 27.21
CA ALA A 383 -0.69 -9.78 27.61
C ALA A 383 -2.10 -9.16 27.70
N LEU A 384 -2.99 -9.46 26.75
CA LEU A 384 -4.37 -8.97 26.74
C LEU A 384 -5.22 -9.57 27.87
N ASN A 385 -5.01 -10.85 28.20
CA ASN A 385 -5.67 -11.52 29.33
C ASN A 385 -5.21 -10.99 30.69
N ALA A 386 -3.95 -10.58 30.76
CA ALA A 386 -3.37 -9.93 31.95
C ALA A 386 -3.66 -8.41 32.03
N GLU A 387 -4.50 -7.89 31.13
CA GLU A 387 -4.84 -6.46 31.03
C GLU A 387 -3.63 -5.53 30.91
N LEU A 388 -2.50 -6.03 30.38
CA LEU A 388 -1.32 -5.22 30.17
C LEU A 388 -1.53 -4.20 29.04
N GLU A 389 -0.91 -3.05 29.18
CA GLU A 389 -0.92 -2.03 28.11
C GLU A 389 -0.04 -2.48 26.94
N VAL A 390 -0.65 -2.90 25.84
CA VAL A 390 0.05 -3.33 24.61
C VAL A 390 0.13 -2.25 23.55
N ARG A 391 -0.41 -1.04 23.80
CA ARG A 391 -0.43 0.10 22.86
C ARG A 391 0.72 1.06 23.04
#